data_cb55f593907397e45c2da52ede2e365f
#
_entry.id   cb55f593907397e45c2da52ede2e365f
#
_cell.length_a   1.000
_cell.length_b   1.000
_cell.length_c   1.000
_cell.angle_alpha   90.00
_cell.angle_beta   90.00
_cell.angle_gamma   90.00
#
_symmetry.space_group_name_H-M   'P 1'
#
loop_
_entity.id
_entity.type
_entity.pdbx_description
1 polymer ?
#
loop_
_entity_poly.entity_id
_entity_poly.type
_entity_poly.pdbx_seq_one_letter_code
_entity_poly.pdbx_strand_id
1 'polypeptide(L)'
;MSDPMRVRATESGGVVDVKILMKHDMETGQRKDASGKAIPACFISTVTAKDNGKDVFKGEFGPAVSKDPFLNFKYKGAKGDKITVSWVDNKGGKRTDEATAS
;
A
#
# COMPACT_ATOMS: atom_id res chain seq x y z
N MET A 1 1.52 11.44 -10.86
CA MET A 1 2.28 11.63 -9.61
C MET A 1 1.54 10.94 -8.47
N SER A 2 2.23 10.16 -7.68
CA SER A 2 1.60 9.43 -6.59
C SER A 2 1.63 10.23 -5.29
N ASP A 3 0.54 10.18 -4.54
CA ASP A 3 0.45 10.84 -3.24
C ASP A 3 1.04 9.95 -2.16
N PRO A 4 1.57 10.54 -1.06
CA PRO A 4 2.12 9.76 0.04
C PRO A 4 1.09 8.84 0.67
N MET A 5 1.52 7.64 1.04
CA MET A 5 0.72 6.75 1.87
C MET A 5 0.74 7.22 3.31
N ARG A 6 -0.31 6.90 4.06
CA ARG A 6 -0.29 7.03 5.50
C ARG A 6 0.08 5.69 6.08
N VAL A 7 1.23 5.62 6.74
CA VAL A 7 1.73 4.40 7.38
C VAL A 7 1.83 4.66 8.87
N ARG A 8 1.18 3.82 9.67
CA ARG A 8 1.25 3.89 11.12
C ARG A 8 1.65 2.52 11.65
N ALA A 9 2.66 2.49 12.51
CA ALA A 9 3.16 1.27 13.10
C ALA A 9 3.22 1.43 14.62
N THR A 10 2.61 0.49 15.35
CA THR A 10 2.54 0.53 16.80
C THR A 10 2.95 -0.83 17.36
N GLU A 11 3.93 -0.85 18.25
CA GLU A 11 4.40 -2.06 18.91
C GLU A 11 3.63 -2.27 20.21
N SER A 12 3.29 -3.52 20.51
CA SER A 12 2.69 -3.93 21.77
C SER A 12 3.05 -5.39 22.03
N GLY A 13 3.76 -5.65 23.12
CA GLY A 13 4.10 -7.02 23.51
C GLY A 13 4.93 -7.80 22.52
N GLY A 14 5.79 -7.13 21.75
CA GLY A 14 6.62 -7.78 20.72
C GLY A 14 5.94 -7.97 19.38
N VAL A 15 4.75 -7.38 19.20
CA VAL A 15 4.01 -7.42 17.94
C VAL A 15 3.85 -6.00 17.42
N VAL A 16 4.16 -5.77 16.15
CA VAL A 16 3.97 -4.48 15.49
C VAL A 16 2.70 -4.55 14.65
N ASP A 17 1.77 -3.65 14.92
CA ASP A 17 0.53 -3.50 14.15
C ASP A 17 0.75 -2.38 13.13
N VAL A 18 0.66 -2.72 11.84
CA VAL A 18 0.88 -1.78 10.76
C VAL A 18 -0.43 -1.49 10.04
N LYS A 19 -0.76 -0.20 9.95
CA LYS A 19 -1.94 0.28 9.22
C LYS A 19 -1.47 1.18 8.10
N ILE A 20 -1.94 0.91 6.89
CA ILE A 20 -1.52 1.61 5.69
C ILE A 20 -2.75 2.08 4.94
N LEU A 21 -2.83 3.39 4.69
CA LEU A 21 -3.84 3.96 3.78
C LEU A 21 -3.11 4.43 2.54
N MET A 22 -3.38 3.77 1.42
CA MET A 22 -2.77 4.09 0.12
C MET A 22 -3.66 5.07 -0.64
N LYS A 23 -3.04 6.01 -1.36
CA LYS A 23 -3.75 6.94 -2.23
C LYS A 23 -3.58 6.46 -3.66
N HIS A 24 -4.64 5.88 -4.22
CA HIS A 24 -4.63 5.35 -5.58
C HIS A 24 -6.06 5.23 -6.10
N ASP A 25 -6.27 5.59 -7.35
CA ASP A 25 -7.62 5.59 -7.95
C ASP A 25 -8.18 4.18 -8.14
N MET A 26 -7.33 3.19 -8.33
CA MET A 26 -7.74 1.80 -8.53
C MET A 26 -8.77 1.65 -9.66
N GLU A 27 -8.41 2.13 -10.87
CA GLU A 27 -9.29 2.07 -12.02
C GLU A 27 -9.35 0.65 -12.58
N THR A 28 -10.57 0.14 -12.80
CA THR A 28 -10.78 -1.23 -13.26
C THR A 28 -10.66 -1.39 -14.79
N GLY A 29 -10.70 -0.29 -15.52
CA GLY A 29 -10.78 -0.30 -16.99
C GLY A 29 -12.22 -0.34 -17.50
N GLN A 30 -13.21 -0.40 -16.61
CA GLN A 30 -14.62 -0.47 -16.98
C GLN A 30 -15.37 0.84 -16.81
N ARG A 31 -14.77 1.79 -16.08
CA ARG A 31 -15.38 3.09 -15.85
C ARG A 31 -15.22 3.98 -17.08
N LYS A 32 -16.21 4.80 -17.39
CA LYS A 32 -16.16 5.73 -18.52
C LYS A 32 -16.13 7.17 -18.01
N ASP A 33 -15.43 8.03 -18.75
CA ASP A 33 -15.39 9.46 -18.45
C ASP A 33 -16.66 10.15 -18.99
N ALA A 34 -16.73 11.48 -18.80
CA ALA A 34 -17.90 12.27 -19.23
C ALA A 34 -18.12 12.24 -20.74
N SER A 35 -17.09 11.95 -21.54
CA SER A 35 -17.20 11.85 -22.99
C SER A 35 -17.53 10.44 -23.48
N GLY A 36 -17.71 9.48 -22.57
CA GLY A 36 -18.03 8.10 -22.90
C GLY A 36 -16.83 7.22 -23.21
N LYS A 37 -15.60 7.73 -23.06
CA LYS A 37 -14.39 6.94 -23.27
C LYS A 37 -14.07 6.11 -22.04
N ALA A 38 -13.66 4.86 -22.24
CA ALA A 38 -13.23 4.01 -21.15
C ALA A 38 -11.95 4.58 -20.50
N ILE A 39 -11.96 4.70 -19.17
CA ILE A 39 -10.78 5.09 -18.41
C ILE A 39 -9.88 3.87 -18.34
N PRO A 40 -8.59 3.97 -18.76
CA PRO A 40 -7.70 2.81 -18.75
C PRO A 40 -7.53 2.23 -17.36
N ALA A 41 -7.39 0.91 -17.27
CA ALA A 41 -7.15 0.23 -16.01
C ALA A 41 -5.86 0.75 -15.38
N CYS A 42 -5.94 1.15 -14.12
CA CYS A 42 -4.78 1.62 -13.35
C CYS A 42 -5.00 1.22 -11.90
N PHE A 43 -4.32 0.19 -11.45
CA PHE A 43 -4.52 -0.35 -10.10
C PHE A 43 -3.20 -0.84 -9.53
N ILE A 44 -3.09 -0.79 -8.21
CA ILE A 44 -1.94 -1.34 -7.51
C ILE A 44 -1.94 -2.84 -7.70
N SER A 45 -0.81 -3.39 -8.18
CA SER A 45 -0.66 -4.82 -8.40
C SER A 45 0.07 -5.52 -7.26
N THR A 46 1.06 -4.87 -6.66
CA THR A 46 1.86 -5.48 -5.59
C THR A 46 2.15 -4.46 -4.50
N VAL A 47 2.00 -4.91 -3.24
CA VAL A 47 2.39 -4.13 -2.06
C VAL A 47 3.40 -4.96 -1.27
N THR A 48 4.52 -4.34 -0.91
CA THR A 48 5.57 -4.99 -0.12
C THR A 48 5.89 -4.15 1.10
N ALA A 49 6.03 -4.78 2.27
CA ALA A 49 6.46 -4.10 3.47
C ALA A 49 7.71 -4.77 4.02
N LYS A 50 8.65 -3.95 4.49
CA LYS A 50 9.91 -4.42 5.06
C LYS A 50 10.12 -3.85 6.45
N ASP A 51 10.72 -4.66 7.34
CA ASP A 51 11.13 -4.25 8.66
C ASP A 51 12.65 -4.21 8.69
N ASN A 52 13.22 -3.01 8.82
CA ASN A 52 14.67 -2.80 8.79
C ASN A 52 15.33 -3.46 7.57
N GLY A 53 14.62 -3.44 6.42
CA GLY A 53 15.11 -4.02 5.17
C GLY A 53 14.75 -5.48 4.95
N LYS A 54 14.07 -6.12 5.90
CA LYS A 54 13.65 -7.52 5.79
C LYS A 54 12.16 -7.61 5.45
N ASP A 55 11.81 -8.43 4.47
CA ASP A 55 10.42 -8.59 4.06
C ASP A 55 9.56 -9.16 5.19
N VAL A 56 8.46 -8.47 5.53
CA VAL A 56 7.49 -8.92 6.53
C VAL A 56 6.10 -9.08 5.96
N PHE A 57 5.84 -8.52 4.78
CA PHE A 57 4.55 -8.63 4.12
C PHE A 57 4.70 -8.44 2.62
N LYS A 58 3.99 -9.25 1.85
CA LYS A 58 3.83 -9.06 0.41
C LYS A 58 2.41 -9.42 0.02
N GLY A 59 1.70 -8.48 -0.60
CA GLY A 59 0.34 -8.70 -1.06
C GLY A 59 0.23 -8.41 -2.54
N GLU A 60 -0.61 -9.18 -3.23
CA GLU A 60 -0.96 -8.93 -4.61
C GLU A 60 -2.37 -8.37 -4.65
N PHE A 61 -2.52 -7.22 -5.29
CA PHE A 61 -3.80 -6.57 -5.46
C PHE A 61 -4.26 -6.74 -6.91
N GLY A 62 -5.51 -6.40 -7.15
CA GLY A 62 -6.08 -6.46 -8.49
C GLY A 62 -7.11 -5.37 -8.67
N PRO A 63 -7.76 -5.31 -9.86
CA PRO A 63 -8.71 -4.25 -10.15
C PRO A 63 -9.99 -4.29 -9.29
N ALA A 64 -10.23 -5.36 -8.56
CA ALA A 64 -11.38 -5.48 -7.66
C ALA A 64 -11.21 -4.73 -6.34
N VAL A 65 -9.99 -4.26 -6.03
CA VAL A 65 -9.74 -3.51 -4.80
C VAL A 65 -10.23 -2.08 -4.96
N SER A 66 -10.93 -1.57 -3.95
CA SER A 66 -11.53 -0.24 -3.99
C SER A 66 -10.48 0.88 -3.99
N LYS A 67 -10.91 2.07 -4.42
CA LYS A 67 -10.10 3.28 -4.41
C LYS A 67 -9.55 3.55 -3.00
N ASP A 68 -8.33 4.08 -2.95
CA ASP A 68 -7.61 4.41 -1.72
C ASP A 68 -7.59 3.21 -0.76
N PRO A 69 -6.92 2.10 -1.15
CA PRO A 69 -6.96 0.87 -0.37
C PRO A 69 -6.39 1.02 1.04
N PHE A 70 -7.03 0.37 1.99
CA PHE A 70 -6.56 0.29 3.36
C PHE A 70 -6.04 -1.13 3.63
N LEU A 71 -4.85 -1.23 4.22
CA LEU A 71 -4.23 -2.50 4.57
C LEU A 71 -3.81 -2.48 6.04
N ASN A 72 -4.10 -3.55 6.75
CA ASN A 72 -3.66 -3.73 8.13
C ASN A 72 -3.07 -5.13 8.29
N PHE A 73 -1.88 -5.19 8.85
CA PHE A 73 -1.24 -6.46 9.17
C PHE A 73 -0.40 -6.33 10.43
N LYS A 74 -0.04 -7.46 11.00
CA LYS A 74 0.80 -7.53 12.21
C LYS A 74 1.97 -8.47 11.95
N TYR A 75 3.11 -8.14 12.57
CA TYR A 75 4.28 -9.01 12.51
C TYR A 75 5.04 -8.94 13.83
N LYS A 76 5.89 -9.93 14.10
CA LYS A 76 6.74 -9.91 15.28
C LYS A 76 7.87 -8.92 15.06
N GLY A 77 7.94 -7.90 15.92
CA GLY A 77 8.94 -6.85 15.79
C GLY A 77 9.10 -6.08 17.08
N ALA A 78 9.90 -5.03 17.04
CA ALA A 78 10.25 -4.24 18.21
C ALA A 78 9.92 -2.76 18.01
N LYS A 79 9.72 -2.06 19.10
CA LYS A 79 9.60 -0.60 19.09
C LYS A 79 10.89 0.00 18.52
N GLY A 80 10.75 0.96 17.62
CA GLY A 80 11.87 1.57 16.94
C GLY A 80 12.21 0.95 15.59
N ASP A 81 11.57 -0.17 15.22
CA ASP A 81 11.77 -0.78 13.92
C ASP A 81 11.30 0.17 12.82
N LYS A 82 12.04 0.19 11.71
CA LYS A 82 11.70 1.02 10.56
C LYS A 82 10.94 0.19 9.54
N ILE A 83 9.70 0.58 9.29
CA ILE A 83 8.84 -0.09 8.32
C ILE A 83 8.87 0.70 7.02
N THR A 84 9.23 0.03 5.92
CA THR A 84 9.22 0.61 4.59
C THR A 84 8.14 -0.09 3.77
N VAL A 85 7.19 0.68 3.25
CA VAL A 85 6.08 0.15 2.46
C VAL A 85 6.20 0.66 1.04
N SER A 86 6.09 -0.24 0.08
CA SER A 86 6.16 0.10 -1.34
C SER A 86 5.01 -0.53 -2.10
N TRP A 87 4.47 0.18 -3.10
CA TRP A 87 3.52 -0.42 -4.01
C TRP A 87 3.93 -0.12 -5.46
N VAL A 88 3.49 -1.00 -6.35
CA VAL A 88 3.68 -0.86 -7.79
C VAL A 88 2.33 -1.08 -8.45
N ASP A 89 2.00 -0.26 -9.45
CA ASP A 89 0.76 -0.44 -10.19
C ASP A 89 1.00 -1.04 -11.57
N ASN A 90 -0.09 -1.35 -12.28
CA ASN A 90 -0.01 -2.00 -13.60
C ASN A 90 0.52 -1.09 -14.71
N LYS A 91 0.67 0.20 -14.43
CA LYS A 91 1.21 1.16 -15.41
C LYS A 91 2.66 1.56 -15.12
N GLY A 92 3.32 0.87 -14.19
CA GLY A 92 4.69 1.18 -13.80
C GLY A 92 4.81 2.29 -12.76
N GLY A 93 3.69 2.81 -12.25
CA GLY A 93 3.71 3.74 -11.14
C GLY A 93 4.13 3.04 -9.86
N LYS A 94 4.82 3.75 -8.99
CA LYS A 94 5.29 3.19 -7.72
C LYS A 94 5.42 4.26 -6.65
N ARG A 95 5.33 3.85 -5.40
CA ARG A 95 5.49 4.73 -4.27
C ARG A 95 6.14 3.98 -3.12
N THR A 96 7.00 4.65 -2.36
CA THR A 96 7.62 4.10 -1.16
C THR A 96 7.47 5.12 -0.04
N ASP A 97 7.00 4.68 1.11
CA ASP A 97 6.89 5.50 2.31
C ASP A 97 7.35 4.70 3.52
N GLU A 98 7.74 5.40 4.58
CA GLU A 98 8.32 4.79 5.76
C GLU A 98 7.63 5.26 7.03
N ALA A 99 7.68 4.42 8.07
CA ALA A 99 7.26 4.77 9.41
C ALA A 99 8.12 4.05 10.42
N THR A 100 8.18 4.59 11.64
CA THR A 100 8.90 3.96 12.75
C THR A 100 7.88 3.42 13.74
N ALA A 101 8.09 2.18 14.20
CA ALA A 101 7.21 1.57 15.20
C ALA A 101 7.33 2.34 16.54
N SER A 102 6.20 2.78 17.04
CA SER A 102 6.15 3.54 18.29
C SER A 102 5.59 2.73 19.46
#